data_3b368954c0d6d500e44a1a8f9c4c07a1
#
_entry.id   3b368954c0d6d500e44a1a8f9c4c07a1
#
_cell.length_a   1.000
_cell.length_b   1.000
_cell.length_c   1.000
_cell.angle_alpha   90.00
_cell.angle_beta   90.00
_cell.angle_gamma   90.00
#
_symmetry.space_group_name_H-M   'P 1'
#
loop_
_entity.id
_entity.type
_entity.pdbx_description
1 polymer ?
#
loop_
_entity_poly.entity_id
_entity_poly.type
_entity_poly.pdbx_seq_one_letter_code
_entity_poly.pdbx_strand_id
1 'polypeptide(L)' 'SNQKGGKGYNDLPPEAKAACQKFEKQGLITREAYLKEYFGE' A
#
# COMPACT_ATOMS: atom_id res chain seq x y z
N SER A 1 -4.23 8.79 -12.67
CA SER A 1 -4.38 8.95 -12.23
C SER A 1 -4.61 9.24 -11.65
N ASN A 2 -4.79 9.44 -11.50
CA ASN A 2 -5.06 9.79 -10.98
C ASN A 2 -5.17 9.78 -10.12
N GLN A 3 -4.84 9.71 -9.63
CA GLN A 3 -5.01 9.70 -8.69
C GLN A 3 -5.08 10.65 -8.06
N LYS A 4 -5.63 11.29 -7.82
CA LYS A 4 -5.78 12.17 -7.22
C LYS A 4 -5.47 12.16 -5.97
N GLY A 5 -5.00 12.82 -5.35
CA GLY A 5 -4.58 12.90 -4.09
C GLY A 5 -3.69 11.78 -3.88
N GLY A 6 -3.36 11.23 -4.84
CA GLY A 6 -2.89 9.96 -4.77
C GLY A 6 -1.70 9.70 -3.98
N LYS A 7 -1.91 9.07 -2.90
CA LYS A 7 -0.83 8.50 -2.16
C LYS A 7 -0.67 7.10 -2.66
N GLY A 8 0.53 6.75 -3.01
CA GLY A 8 0.77 5.45 -3.58
C GLY A 8 1.84 4.70 -2.84
N TYR A 9 2.23 3.59 -3.42
CA TYR A 9 3.23 2.75 -2.81
C TYR A 9 4.51 3.53 -2.47
N ASN A 10 4.91 4.43 -3.34
CA ASN A 10 6.13 5.18 -3.13
C ASN A 10 6.03 6.15 -1.96
N ASP A 11 4.83 6.44 -1.53
CA ASP A 11 4.62 7.32 -0.39
C ASP A 11 4.76 6.60 0.93
N LEU A 12 4.86 5.30 0.87
CA LEU A 12 4.99 4.51 2.09
C LEU A 12 6.41 4.58 2.62
N PRO A 13 6.57 4.59 3.94
CA PRO A 13 7.89 4.48 4.52
C PRO A 13 8.45 3.09 4.30
N PRO A 14 9.77 2.92 4.47
CA PRO A 14 10.40 1.61 4.22
C PRO A 14 9.75 0.47 4.99
N GLU A 15 9.33 0.74 6.21
CA GLU A 15 8.70 -0.29 7.03
C GLU A 15 7.40 -0.75 6.41
N ALA A 16 6.60 0.23 5.98
CA ALA A 16 5.32 -0.09 5.40
C ALA A 16 5.48 -0.79 4.06
N LYS A 17 6.48 -0.39 3.30
CA LYS A 17 6.74 -1.05 2.04
C LYS A 17 7.05 -2.51 2.25
N ALA A 18 7.89 -2.79 3.22
CA ALA A 18 8.26 -4.16 3.51
C ALA A 18 7.06 -4.98 3.95
N ALA A 19 6.24 -4.40 4.80
CA ALA A 19 5.04 -5.08 5.26
C ALA A 19 4.09 -5.37 4.11
N CYS A 20 3.94 -4.38 3.24
CA CYS A 20 3.06 -4.54 2.09
C CYS A 20 3.51 -5.69 1.20
N GLN A 21 4.80 -5.72 0.91
CA GLN A 21 5.35 -6.79 0.08
C GLN A 21 5.15 -8.15 0.73
N LYS A 22 5.35 -8.20 2.02
CA LYS A 22 5.20 -9.44 2.75
C LYS A 22 3.77 -9.96 2.64
N PHE A 23 2.81 -9.09 2.85
CA PHE A 23 1.41 -9.50 2.79
C PHE A 23 1.00 -9.88 1.37
N GLU A 24 1.50 -9.17 0.39
CA GLU A 24 1.22 -9.52 -0.99
C GLU A 24 1.74 -10.90 -1.32
N LYS A 25 2.95 -11.16 -0.87
CA LYS A 25 3.59 -12.43 -1.13
C LYS A 25 2.81 -13.58 -0.52
N GLN A 26 2.25 -13.34 0.65
CA GLN A 26 1.49 -14.36 1.35
C GLN A 26 0.07 -14.45 0.85
N GLY A 27 -0.34 -13.51 0.01
CA GLY A 27 -1.68 -13.53 -0.53
C GLY A 27 -2.72 -13.06 0.46
N LEU A 28 -2.30 -12.36 1.50
CA LEU A 28 -3.22 -11.89 2.50
C LEU A 28 -3.95 -10.62 2.09
N ILE A 29 -3.28 -9.80 1.31
CA ILE A 29 -3.84 -8.51 0.93
C ILE A 29 -3.20 -8.05 -0.36
N THR A 30 -3.90 -7.23 -1.11
CA THR A 30 -3.33 -6.68 -2.32
C THR A 30 -2.70 -5.33 -2.00
N ARG A 31 -1.85 -4.88 -2.91
CA ARG A 31 -1.20 -3.59 -2.72
C ARG A 31 -2.23 -2.47 -2.59
N GLU A 32 -3.21 -2.48 -3.46
CA GLU A 32 -4.25 -1.46 -3.43
C GLU A 32 -4.98 -1.46 -2.11
N ALA A 33 -5.33 -2.64 -1.65
CA ALA A 33 -6.04 -2.76 -0.40
C ALA A 33 -5.19 -2.26 0.76
N TYR A 34 -3.92 -2.59 0.72
CA TYR A 34 -3.02 -2.14 1.77
C TYR A 34 -2.91 -0.62 1.81
N LEU A 35 -2.77 -0.02 0.63
CA LEU A 35 -2.66 1.43 0.55
C LEU A 35 -3.91 2.10 1.07
N LYS A 36 -5.04 1.54 0.71
CA LYS A 36 -6.31 2.08 1.13
C LYS A 36 -6.42 2.07 2.65
N GLU A 37 -6.04 0.95 3.25
CA GLU A 37 -6.09 0.84 4.69
C GLU A 37 -5.07 1.73 5.36
N TYR A 38 -3.89 1.77 4.80
CA TYR A 38 -2.82 2.54 5.40
C TYR A 38 -3.13 4.04 5.41
N PHE A 39 -3.61 4.54 4.31
CA PHE A 39 -3.89 5.96 4.18
C PHE A 39 -5.31 6.33 4.58
N GLY A 40 -6.13 5.34 4.84
CA GLY A 40 -7.47 5.59 5.32
C GLY A 40 -8.41 6.09 4.24
N GLU A 41 -8.17 5.69 3.04
CA GLU A 41 -9.06 6.09 1.95
C GLU A 41 -10.00 4.97 1.60
#